data_507a0b6f9e7a7998851111105ba828d6
#
_entry.id   507a0b6f9e7a7998851111105ba828d6
#
_cell.length_a   1.000
_cell.length_b   1.000
_cell.length_c   1.000
_cell.angle_alpha   90.00
_cell.angle_beta   90.00
_cell.angle_gamma   90.00
#
_symmetry.space_group_name_H-M   'P 1'
#
loop_
_entity.id
_entity.type
_entity.pdbx_description
1 polymer ?
#
loop_
_entity_poly.entity_id
_entity_poly.type
_entity_poly.pdbx_seq_one_letter_code
_entity_poly.pdbx_strand_id
1 'polypeptide(L)'
;STSLVAVHLARESLLRGEADVALAGGVSISFPLEQGYLYEEGLISSRDGRCRAFDAQSSGTVFSNGAGLVVLRRLEDALAAGDRIYAVIRGSAINNDGSAKVGFTAPSVDGQAAVIAAAHAAAGIPSESIGYVEAHGTGTALGDPIEVQALQLVFGGATRAKPCALGALKTNIGHVDAAAGVAGLIKAALCVH
;
A
#
# COMPACT_ATOMS: atom_id res chain seq x y z
N SER A 1 -1.05 -2.30 7.78
CA SER A 1 -2.14 -2.00 6.77
C SER A 1 -3.28 -1.15 7.33
N THR A 2 -3.13 -0.65 8.55
CA THR A 2 -4.22 0.01 9.31
C THR A 2 -4.95 1.10 8.51
N SER A 3 -4.22 2.03 7.91
CA SER A 3 -4.84 3.14 7.18
C SER A 3 -5.49 2.71 5.85
N LEU A 4 -5.00 1.68 5.16
CA LEU A 4 -5.70 1.14 3.99
C LEU A 4 -6.95 0.35 4.36
N VAL A 5 -6.95 -0.34 5.49
CA VAL A 5 -8.18 -0.96 6.04
C VAL A 5 -9.22 0.12 6.36
N ALA A 6 -8.79 1.23 6.98
CA ALA A 6 -9.68 2.37 7.24
C ALA A 6 -10.28 2.95 5.94
N VAL A 7 -9.47 3.10 4.89
CA VAL A 7 -9.93 3.54 3.56
C VAL A 7 -10.92 2.55 2.96
N HIS A 8 -10.66 1.24 3.05
CA HIS A 8 -11.57 0.20 2.56
C HIS A 8 -12.94 0.28 3.28
N LEU A 9 -12.94 0.33 4.61
CA LEU A 9 -14.18 0.41 5.39
C LEU A 9 -14.96 1.71 5.11
N ALA A 10 -14.26 2.83 4.99
CA ALA A 10 -14.86 4.12 4.62
C ALA A 10 -15.53 4.07 3.23
N ARG A 11 -14.85 3.44 2.25
CA ARG A 11 -15.42 3.21 0.92
C ARG A 11 -16.69 2.36 0.98
N GLU A 12 -16.66 1.26 1.72
CA GLU A 12 -17.82 0.37 1.88
C GLU A 12 -19.00 1.09 2.55
N SER A 13 -18.76 1.92 3.57
CA SER A 13 -19.80 2.75 4.22
C SER A 13 -20.44 3.74 3.24
N LEU A 14 -19.64 4.40 2.39
CA LEU A 14 -20.15 5.30 1.33
C LEU A 14 -21.02 4.56 0.32
N LEU A 15 -20.59 3.36 -0.14
CA LEU A 15 -21.32 2.57 -1.12
C LEU A 15 -22.65 2.01 -0.59
N ARG A 16 -22.73 1.76 0.72
CA ARG A 16 -23.97 1.33 1.40
C ARG A 16 -24.90 2.48 1.76
N GLY A 17 -24.49 3.72 1.54
CA GLY A 17 -25.27 4.90 1.90
C GLY A 17 -25.29 5.19 3.40
N GLU A 18 -24.38 4.61 4.18
CA GLU A 18 -24.24 4.85 5.63
C GLU A 18 -23.61 6.22 5.94
N ALA A 19 -22.87 6.75 4.97
CA ALA A 19 -22.24 8.07 5.02
C ALA A 19 -22.28 8.74 3.63
N ASP A 20 -22.26 10.07 3.58
CA ASP A 20 -22.17 10.86 2.34
C ASP A 20 -20.75 11.35 2.07
N VAL A 21 -19.97 11.54 3.12
CA VAL A 21 -18.56 11.90 3.08
C VAL A 21 -17.85 11.11 4.18
N ALA A 22 -16.66 10.60 3.90
CA ALA A 22 -15.86 9.87 4.86
C ALA A 22 -14.42 10.42 4.90
N LEU A 23 -13.86 10.48 6.10
CA LEU A 23 -12.46 10.79 6.35
C LEU A 23 -11.76 9.51 6.78
N ALA A 24 -10.69 9.13 6.09
CA ALA A 24 -9.93 7.94 6.39
C ALA A 24 -8.42 8.20 6.31
N GLY A 25 -7.66 7.56 7.19
CA GLY A 25 -6.21 7.74 7.20
C GLY A 25 -5.54 7.06 8.37
N GLY A 26 -4.37 7.56 8.74
CA GLY A 26 -3.58 7.06 9.85
C GLY A 26 -2.50 8.04 10.29
N VAL A 27 -2.03 7.82 11.51
CA VAL A 27 -0.93 8.58 12.11
C VAL A 27 -0.02 7.61 12.85
N SER A 28 1.27 7.88 12.78
CA SER A 28 2.29 7.19 13.58
C SER A 28 3.34 8.19 14.04
N ILE A 29 3.50 8.34 15.34
CA ILE A 29 4.46 9.24 15.96
C ILE A 29 5.15 8.48 17.08
N SER A 30 6.47 8.34 16.99
CA SER A 30 7.30 7.69 17.99
C SER A 30 8.07 8.73 18.79
N PHE A 31 8.17 8.52 20.10
CA PHE A 31 8.96 9.37 21.01
C PHE A 31 10.11 8.58 21.63
N PRO A 32 11.25 9.24 21.86
CA PRO A 32 11.61 10.61 21.48
C PRO A 32 11.70 10.77 19.95
N LEU A 33 11.45 11.99 19.42
CA LEU A 33 11.42 12.25 17.97
C LEU A 33 12.77 12.06 17.30
N GLU A 34 13.83 12.40 18.01
CA GLU A 34 15.22 12.28 17.54
C GLU A 34 15.92 11.17 18.32
N GLN A 35 15.85 9.95 17.80
CA GLN A 35 16.58 8.80 18.32
C GLN A 35 17.09 7.93 17.18
N GLY A 36 18.28 7.37 17.39
CA GLY A 36 18.78 6.29 16.54
C GLY A 36 18.12 4.95 16.91
N TYR A 37 18.50 3.91 16.19
CA TYR A 37 18.16 2.54 16.52
C TYR A 37 19.43 1.67 16.52
N LEU A 38 19.40 0.60 17.27
CA LEU A 38 20.45 -0.41 17.21
C LEU A 38 20.15 -1.35 16.04
N TYR A 39 21.14 -1.49 15.14
CA TYR A 39 21.04 -2.50 14.10
C TYR A 39 21.32 -3.88 14.68
N GLU A 40 20.48 -4.82 14.34
CA GLU A 40 20.67 -6.24 14.65
C GLU A 40 20.43 -7.06 13.38
N GLU A 41 21.36 -7.93 13.06
CA GLU A 41 21.27 -8.77 11.87
C GLU A 41 20.06 -9.73 11.94
N GLY A 42 19.31 -9.83 10.84
CA GLY A 42 18.09 -10.64 10.79
C GLY A 42 16.80 -9.90 11.22
N LEU A 43 16.91 -8.70 11.78
CA LEU A 43 15.77 -7.85 12.03
C LEU A 43 15.43 -6.97 10.81
N ILE A 44 14.36 -6.19 10.93
CA ILE A 44 13.79 -5.41 9.81
C ILE A 44 14.44 -4.04 9.60
N SER A 45 15.22 -3.55 10.56
CA SER A 45 15.83 -2.22 10.50
C SER A 45 17.01 -2.18 9.53
N SER A 46 17.13 -1.10 8.78
CA SER A 46 18.22 -0.89 7.82
C SER A 46 19.57 -0.73 8.52
N ARG A 47 20.60 -1.34 7.95
CA ARG A 47 21.97 -1.27 8.48
C ARG A 47 22.59 0.12 8.41
N ASP A 48 22.23 0.92 7.39
CA ASP A 48 22.86 2.19 7.08
C ASP A 48 21.87 3.39 7.10
N GLY A 49 20.70 3.19 7.68
CA GLY A 49 19.69 4.24 7.80
C GLY A 49 18.99 4.60 6.48
N ARG A 50 19.01 3.72 5.49
CA ARG A 50 18.34 3.92 4.20
C ARG A 50 17.39 2.77 3.88
N CYS A 51 16.20 3.08 3.44
CA CYS A 51 15.27 2.11 2.88
C CYS A 51 15.45 2.08 1.35
N ARG A 52 15.86 0.94 0.82
CA ARG A 52 16.06 0.70 -0.63
C ARG A 52 15.15 -0.43 -1.07
N ALA A 53 13.89 -0.09 -1.38
CA ALA A 53 12.93 -1.08 -1.83
C ALA A 53 13.37 -1.70 -3.16
N PHE A 54 13.31 -3.03 -3.25
CA PHE A 54 13.60 -3.82 -4.45
C PHE A 54 15.04 -3.68 -5.00
N ASP A 55 15.97 -3.21 -4.19
CA ASP A 55 17.37 -3.01 -4.57
C ASP A 55 18.25 -4.15 -4.04
N ALA A 56 19.27 -4.51 -4.81
CA ALA A 56 20.24 -5.55 -4.41
C ALA A 56 21.05 -5.16 -3.16
N GLN A 57 21.19 -3.87 -2.86
CA GLN A 57 21.85 -3.34 -1.67
C GLN A 57 20.87 -3.09 -0.51
N SER A 58 19.66 -3.60 -0.63
CA SER A 58 18.66 -3.49 0.43
C SER A 58 19.14 -4.19 1.71
N SER A 59 18.96 -3.54 2.86
CA SER A 59 19.38 -4.04 4.17
C SER A 59 18.32 -3.89 5.26
N GLY A 60 17.11 -3.47 4.88
CA GLY A 60 16.00 -3.26 5.81
C GLY A 60 15.31 -1.91 5.64
N THR A 61 14.37 -1.64 6.50
CA THR A 61 13.58 -0.40 6.50
C THR A 61 14.08 0.61 7.54
N VAL A 62 13.61 1.85 7.42
CA VAL A 62 13.80 2.91 8.42
C VAL A 62 12.42 3.37 8.86
N PHE A 63 12.13 3.28 10.15
CA PHE A 63 10.90 3.83 10.70
C PHE A 63 10.95 5.35 10.75
N SER A 64 9.84 5.98 10.44
CA SER A 64 9.68 7.43 10.45
C SER A 64 8.30 7.81 10.98
N ASN A 65 8.14 9.09 11.32
CA ASN A 65 6.88 9.65 11.79
C ASN A 65 6.09 10.24 10.62
N GLY A 66 4.77 10.13 10.69
CA GLY A 66 3.92 10.71 9.68
C GLY A 66 2.43 10.57 9.97
N ALA A 67 1.66 11.39 9.29
CA ALA A 67 0.21 11.33 9.28
C ALA A 67 -0.31 11.57 7.86
N GLY A 68 -1.39 10.91 7.51
CA GLY A 68 -2.07 11.12 6.24
C GLY A 68 -3.57 10.92 6.39
N LEU A 69 -4.34 11.73 5.70
CA LEU A 69 -5.80 11.68 5.68
C LEU A 69 -6.30 11.92 4.26
N VAL A 70 -7.31 11.16 3.86
CA VAL A 70 -8.03 11.37 2.61
C VAL A 70 -9.51 11.61 2.87
N VAL A 71 -10.11 12.46 2.04
CA VAL A 71 -11.56 12.68 2.00
C VAL A 71 -12.10 11.82 0.88
N LEU A 72 -13.11 11.00 1.17
CA LEU A 72 -13.77 10.11 0.24
C LEU A 72 -15.23 10.51 0.06
N ARG A 73 -15.74 10.43 -1.16
CA ARG A 73 -17.12 10.69 -1.52
C ARG A 73 -17.52 9.81 -2.70
N ARG A 74 -18.81 9.48 -2.84
CA ARG A 74 -19.29 8.83 -4.07
C ARG A 74 -19.02 9.72 -5.26
N LEU A 75 -18.60 9.13 -6.39
CA LEU A 75 -18.20 9.89 -7.58
C LEU A 75 -19.32 10.80 -8.10
N GLU A 76 -20.55 10.30 -8.14
CA GLU A 76 -21.72 11.07 -8.59
C GLU A 76 -21.99 12.29 -7.72
N ASP A 77 -21.89 12.15 -6.40
CA ASP A 77 -22.08 13.25 -5.44
C ASP A 77 -20.95 14.28 -5.53
N ALA A 78 -19.71 13.83 -5.73
CA ALA A 78 -18.56 14.69 -5.89
C ALA A 78 -18.68 15.53 -7.19
N LEU A 79 -19.10 14.90 -8.29
CA LEU A 79 -19.34 15.59 -9.55
C LEU A 79 -20.51 16.61 -9.45
N ALA A 80 -21.60 16.21 -8.81
CA ALA A 80 -22.75 17.10 -8.59
C ALA A 80 -22.42 18.31 -7.72
N ALA A 81 -21.52 18.15 -6.75
CA ALA A 81 -21.05 19.22 -5.87
C ALA A 81 -19.93 20.08 -6.48
N GLY A 82 -19.34 19.68 -7.62
CA GLY A 82 -18.21 20.36 -8.23
C GLY A 82 -16.91 20.18 -7.45
N ASP A 83 -16.77 19.07 -6.70
CA ASP A 83 -15.56 18.78 -5.92
C ASP A 83 -14.36 18.56 -6.84
N ARG A 84 -13.18 18.94 -6.33
CA ARG A 84 -11.92 18.57 -6.99
C ARG A 84 -11.61 17.11 -6.74
N ILE A 85 -11.59 16.31 -7.80
CA ILE A 85 -11.33 14.87 -7.73
C ILE A 85 -9.89 14.60 -8.16
N TYR A 86 -9.07 14.00 -7.27
CA TYR A 86 -7.69 13.62 -7.57
C TYR A 86 -7.60 12.24 -8.21
N ALA A 87 -8.44 11.31 -7.77
CA ALA A 87 -8.49 9.95 -8.31
C ALA A 87 -9.82 9.28 -7.96
N VAL A 88 -10.13 8.18 -8.63
CA VAL A 88 -11.31 7.36 -8.35
C VAL A 88 -10.89 5.98 -7.88
N ILE A 89 -11.32 5.57 -6.69
CA ILE A 89 -11.11 4.22 -6.17
C ILE A 89 -12.12 3.27 -6.82
N ARG A 90 -11.68 2.52 -7.82
CA ARG A 90 -12.55 1.57 -8.56
C ARG A 90 -12.85 0.32 -7.75
N GLY A 91 -11.88 -0.21 -7.01
CA GLY A 91 -12.03 -1.41 -6.21
C GLY A 91 -11.08 -1.42 -5.02
N SER A 92 -11.43 -2.18 -4.01
CA SER A 92 -10.57 -2.44 -2.86
C SER A 92 -10.89 -3.80 -2.26
N ALA A 93 -9.89 -4.45 -1.67
CA ALA A 93 -10.06 -5.71 -0.95
C ALA A 93 -9.14 -5.74 0.27
N ILE A 94 -9.55 -6.50 1.27
CA ILE A 94 -8.74 -6.85 2.44
C ILE A 94 -8.84 -8.34 2.68
N ASN A 95 -7.79 -8.92 3.22
CA ASN A 95 -7.79 -10.31 3.69
C ASN A 95 -6.93 -10.46 4.94
N ASN A 96 -6.83 -11.68 5.43
CA ASN A 96 -5.93 -12.09 6.49
C ASN A 96 -5.24 -13.38 6.07
N ASP A 97 -3.93 -13.47 6.29
CA ASP A 97 -3.15 -14.67 5.91
C ASP A 97 -3.51 -15.91 6.74
N GLY A 98 -4.19 -15.76 7.88
CA GLY A 98 -4.64 -16.86 8.75
C GLY A 98 -3.48 -17.76 9.19
N SER A 99 -3.68 -19.07 9.07
CA SER A 99 -2.68 -20.10 9.37
C SER A 99 -1.73 -20.43 8.22
N ALA A 100 -1.92 -19.83 7.05
CA ALA A 100 -1.11 -20.11 5.85
C ALA A 100 0.27 -19.42 5.85
N LYS A 101 0.66 -18.79 6.96
CA LYS A 101 1.97 -18.15 7.11
C LYS A 101 3.07 -19.15 7.43
N VAL A 102 4.23 -18.96 6.83
CA VAL A 102 5.46 -19.70 7.17
C VAL A 102 5.99 -19.32 8.55
N GLY A 103 5.62 -18.12 9.06
CA GLY A 103 6.00 -17.61 10.38
C GLY A 103 5.29 -16.31 10.71
N PHE A 104 5.40 -15.87 11.98
CA PHE A 104 4.71 -14.66 12.45
C PHE A 104 5.09 -13.40 11.67
N THR A 105 6.35 -13.27 11.27
CA THR A 105 6.89 -12.10 10.57
C THR A 105 6.93 -12.25 9.05
N ALA A 106 6.68 -13.46 8.52
CA ALA A 106 6.73 -13.70 7.07
C ALA A 106 5.35 -13.48 6.45
N PRO A 107 5.20 -12.56 5.47
CA PRO A 107 3.96 -12.42 4.73
C PRO A 107 3.72 -13.65 3.82
N SER A 108 2.45 -13.89 3.46
CA SER A 108 2.07 -14.96 2.54
C SER A 108 2.09 -14.47 1.09
N VAL A 109 2.80 -15.16 0.20
CA VAL A 109 2.75 -14.90 -1.25
C VAL A 109 1.32 -15.07 -1.77
N ASP A 110 0.69 -16.21 -1.43
CA ASP A 110 -0.67 -16.53 -1.87
C ASP A 110 -1.69 -15.56 -1.30
N GLY A 111 -1.53 -15.18 -0.02
CA GLY A 111 -2.39 -14.19 0.62
C GLY A 111 -2.33 -12.82 -0.07
N GLN A 112 -1.13 -12.36 -0.40
CA GLN A 112 -0.95 -11.11 -1.16
C GLN A 112 -1.52 -11.23 -2.58
N ALA A 113 -1.23 -12.30 -3.30
CA ALA A 113 -1.78 -12.52 -4.64
C ALA A 113 -3.31 -12.55 -4.62
N ALA A 114 -3.92 -13.25 -3.65
CA ALA A 114 -5.36 -13.35 -3.52
C ALA A 114 -6.03 -11.99 -3.26
N VAL A 115 -5.48 -11.14 -2.37
CA VAL A 115 -6.07 -9.82 -2.10
C VAL A 115 -5.92 -8.87 -3.28
N ILE A 116 -4.80 -8.94 -4.02
CA ILE A 116 -4.60 -8.14 -5.25
C ILE A 116 -5.62 -8.57 -6.32
N ALA A 117 -5.76 -9.88 -6.56
CA ALA A 117 -6.75 -10.41 -7.51
C ALA A 117 -8.19 -10.03 -7.12
N ALA A 118 -8.53 -10.09 -5.83
CA ALA A 118 -9.84 -9.68 -5.33
C ALA A 118 -10.10 -8.18 -5.55
N ALA A 119 -9.09 -7.31 -5.36
CA ALA A 119 -9.21 -5.88 -5.62
C ALA A 119 -9.43 -5.59 -7.13
N HIS A 120 -8.71 -6.30 -8.02
CA HIS A 120 -8.92 -6.20 -9.47
C HIS A 120 -10.33 -6.66 -9.88
N ALA A 121 -10.79 -7.77 -9.33
CA ALA A 121 -12.14 -8.28 -9.58
C ALA A 121 -13.21 -7.27 -9.11
N ALA A 122 -13.05 -6.72 -7.91
CA ALA A 122 -13.95 -5.68 -7.38
C ALA A 122 -13.93 -4.39 -8.23
N ALA A 123 -12.81 -4.07 -8.85
CA ALA A 123 -12.68 -2.92 -9.75
C ALA A 123 -13.24 -3.17 -11.17
N GLY A 124 -13.43 -4.44 -11.54
CA GLY A 124 -13.82 -4.84 -12.90
C GLY A 124 -12.79 -4.45 -13.96
N ILE A 125 -11.50 -4.50 -13.62
CA ILE A 125 -10.41 -4.12 -14.52
C ILE A 125 -9.43 -5.27 -14.72
N PRO A 126 -8.91 -5.47 -15.93
CA PRO A 126 -7.93 -6.50 -16.22
C PRO A 126 -6.52 -6.06 -15.77
N SER A 127 -5.69 -7.02 -15.38
CA SER A 127 -4.35 -6.75 -14.84
C SER A 127 -3.43 -6.03 -15.83
N GLU A 128 -3.59 -6.27 -17.13
CA GLU A 128 -2.82 -5.62 -18.20
C GLU A 128 -3.06 -4.11 -18.32
N SER A 129 -4.19 -3.63 -17.80
CA SER A 129 -4.52 -2.19 -17.79
C SER A 129 -3.82 -1.40 -16.67
N ILE A 130 -3.23 -2.09 -15.69
CA ILE A 130 -2.53 -1.45 -14.58
C ILE A 130 -1.17 -0.93 -15.08
N GLY A 131 -0.99 0.38 -15.04
CA GLY A 131 0.26 1.04 -15.46
C GLY A 131 1.23 1.33 -14.31
N TYR A 132 0.76 1.29 -13.06
CA TYR A 132 1.56 1.59 -11.88
C TYR A 132 1.09 0.79 -10.67
N VAL A 133 2.04 0.31 -9.89
CA VAL A 133 1.83 -0.30 -8.57
C VAL A 133 2.63 0.46 -7.53
N GLU A 134 1.98 1.01 -6.53
CA GLU A 134 2.65 1.47 -5.31
C GLU A 134 2.72 0.31 -4.33
N ALA A 135 3.90 -0.21 -4.15
CA ALA A 135 4.17 -1.40 -3.35
C ALA A 135 4.34 -1.10 -1.85
N HIS A 136 4.33 -2.13 -1.05
CA HIS A 136 4.73 -2.06 0.35
C HIS A 136 6.22 -1.73 0.47
N GLY A 137 7.09 -2.45 -0.24
CA GLY A 137 8.48 -2.09 -0.49
C GLY A 137 9.25 -1.66 0.75
N THR A 138 9.41 -2.56 1.73
CA THR A 138 10.09 -2.25 2.99
C THR A 138 11.61 -2.27 2.90
N GLY A 139 12.17 -2.73 1.80
CA GLY A 139 13.60 -2.90 1.65
C GLY A 139 14.15 -4.05 2.50
N THR A 140 13.33 -5.02 2.86
CA THR A 140 13.76 -6.19 3.65
C THR A 140 14.09 -7.37 2.75
N ALA A 141 15.11 -8.16 3.14
CA ALA A 141 15.58 -9.31 2.37
C ALA A 141 14.49 -10.37 2.11
N LEU A 142 13.49 -10.47 2.98
CA LEU A 142 12.39 -11.42 2.84
C LEU A 142 11.13 -10.77 2.24
N GLY A 143 10.78 -9.56 2.66
CA GLY A 143 9.52 -8.92 2.28
C GLY A 143 9.42 -8.55 0.81
N ASP A 144 10.46 -7.92 0.29
CA ASP A 144 10.49 -7.47 -1.11
C ASP A 144 10.40 -8.62 -2.13
N PRO A 145 11.16 -9.73 -1.99
CA PRO A 145 10.99 -10.89 -2.87
C PRO A 145 9.60 -11.53 -2.81
N ILE A 146 9.00 -11.63 -1.62
CA ILE A 146 7.66 -12.18 -1.44
C ILE A 146 6.63 -11.31 -2.16
N GLU A 147 6.73 -9.99 -2.02
CA GLU A 147 5.83 -9.05 -2.69
C GLU A 147 5.96 -9.13 -4.22
N VAL A 148 7.19 -9.20 -4.74
CA VAL A 148 7.43 -9.39 -6.18
C VAL A 148 6.85 -10.71 -6.68
N GLN A 149 7.01 -11.81 -5.94
CA GLN A 149 6.42 -13.10 -6.29
C GLN A 149 4.89 -13.03 -6.34
N ALA A 150 4.25 -12.40 -5.37
CA ALA A 150 2.80 -12.21 -5.36
C ALA A 150 2.32 -11.37 -6.56
N LEU A 151 3.05 -10.30 -6.89
CA LEU A 151 2.78 -9.50 -8.09
C LEU A 151 2.93 -10.33 -9.36
N GLN A 152 3.97 -11.17 -9.46
CA GLN A 152 4.18 -12.05 -10.60
C GLN A 152 3.04 -13.07 -10.79
N LEU A 153 2.46 -13.61 -9.72
CA LEU A 153 1.31 -14.50 -9.81
C LEU A 153 0.09 -13.80 -10.42
N VAL A 154 -0.13 -12.53 -10.11
CA VAL A 154 -1.30 -11.78 -10.61
C VAL A 154 -1.07 -11.19 -12.00
N PHE A 155 0.14 -10.74 -12.28
CA PHE A 155 0.46 -9.98 -13.49
C PHE A 155 1.24 -10.79 -14.55
N GLY A 156 1.85 -11.91 -14.17
CA GLY A 156 2.83 -12.63 -15.00
C GLY A 156 2.29 -13.33 -16.24
N GLY A 157 0.98 -13.57 -16.32
CA GLY A 157 0.34 -14.18 -17.50
C GLY A 157 -0.18 -13.16 -18.53
N ALA A 158 -0.15 -11.89 -18.23
CA ALA A 158 -0.74 -10.86 -19.07
C ALA A 158 0.21 -10.37 -20.16
N THR A 159 -0.24 -10.41 -21.42
CA THR A 159 0.47 -9.75 -22.52
C THR A 159 0.22 -8.23 -22.41
N ARG A 160 1.27 -7.49 -22.15
CA ARG A 160 1.20 -6.03 -21.92
C ARG A 160 1.75 -5.26 -23.10
N ALA A 161 1.03 -4.25 -23.55
CA ALA A 161 1.52 -3.29 -24.54
C ALA A 161 2.53 -2.30 -23.95
N LYS A 162 2.44 -2.05 -22.65
CA LYS A 162 3.35 -1.14 -21.90
C LYS A 162 3.76 -1.79 -20.58
N PRO A 163 4.99 -1.53 -20.09
CA PRO A 163 5.41 -2.02 -18.78
C PRO A 163 4.56 -1.37 -17.67
N CYS A 164 4.38 -2.12 -16.57
CA CYS A 164 3.83 -1.60 -15.32
C CYS A 164 4.98 -1.10 -14.45
N ALA A 165 4.94 0.15 -14.06
CA ALA A 165 5.94 0.72 -13.16
C ALA A 165 5.68 0.26 -11.72
N LEU A 166 6.75 -0.05 -10.99
CA LEU A 166 6.72 -0.41 -9.58
C LEU A 166 7.37 0.71 -8.75
N GLY A 167 6.64 1.27 -7.81
CA GLY A 167 7.12 2.29 -6.89
C GLY A 167 7.06 1.86 -5.44
N ALA A 168 7.85 2.53 -4.58
CA ALA A 168 7.82 2.35 -3.14
C ALA A 168 8.13 3.67 -2.42
N LEU A 169 7.12 4.27 -1.82
CA LEU A 169 7.24 5.56 -1.11
C LEU A 169 8.21 5.52 0.07
N LYS A 170 8.34 4.34 0.71
CA LYS A 170 9.24 4.16 1.86
C LYS A 170 10.70 4.46 1.55
N THR A 171 11.12 4.34 0.29
CA THR A 171 12.46 4.75 -0.15
C THR A 171 12.67 6.26 0.03
N ASN A 172 11.62 7.06 -0.03
CA ASN A 172 11.70 8.52 0.09
C ASN A 172 11.47 9.03 1.53
N ILE A 173 10.48 8.46 2.24
CA ILE A 173 10.04 9.00 3.54
C ILE A 173 10.22 8.03 4.71
N GLY A 174 10.73 6.82 4.47
CA GLY A 174 10.78 5.76 5.47
C GLY A 174 9.42 5.08 5.68
N HIS A 175 9.35 4.21 6.67
CA HIS A 175 8.16 3.47 7.03
C HIS A 175 7.38 4.22 8.12
N VAL A 176 6.34 4.93 7.73
CA VAL A 176 5.45 5.67 8.63
C VAL A 176 4.37 4.78 9.27
N ASP A 177 4.68 3.52 9.51
CA ASP A 177 3.91 2.51 10.24
C ASP A 177 2.41 2.53 9.90
N ALA A 178 1.53 2.87 10.84
CA ALA A 178 0.07 2.90 10.64
C ALA A 178 -0.37 3.86 9.52
N ALA A 179 0.39 4.93 9.25
CA ALA A 179 0.12 5.87 8.17
C ALA A 179 0.66 5.41 6.79
N ALA A 180 1.46 4.33 6.71
CA ALA A 180 2.14 3.94 5.48
C ALA A 180 1.17 3.65 4.31
N GLY A 181 0.03 3.03 4.60
CA GLY A 181 -0.95 2.70 3.58
C GLY A 181 -1.59 3.92 2.94
N VAL A 182 -2.05 4.89 3.74
CA VAL A 182 -2.66 6.12 3.21
C VAL A 182 -1.62 7.00 2.51
N ALA A 183 -0.36 7.01 2.97
CA ALA A 183 0.72 7.73 2.30
C ALA A 183 0.99 7.16 0.88
N GLY A 184 1.03 5.83 0.74
CA GLY A 184 1.11 5.17 -0.56
C GLY A 184 -0.09 5.46 -1.46
N LEU A 185 -1.30 5.45 -0.91
CA LEU A 185 -2.52 5.81 -1.64
C LEU A 185 -2.47 7.26 -2.17
N ILE A 186 -2.04 8.21 -1.33
CA ILE A 186 -1.88 9.61 -1.73
C ILE A 186 -0.87 9.72 -2.88
N LYS A 187 0.28 9.06 -2.77
CA LYS A 187 1.28 9.04 -3.85
C LYS A 187 0.69 8.44 -5.14
N ALA A 188 0.02 7.29 -5.06
CA ALA A 188 -0.60 6.67 -6.22
C ALA A 188 -1.64 7.60 -6.88
N ALA A 189 -2.49 8.26 -6.08
CA ALA A 189 -3.45 9.23 -6.58
C ALA A 189 -2.77 10.40 -7.30
N LEU A 190 -1.68 10.95 -6.75
CA LEU A 190 -0.91 12.02 -7.38
C LEU A 190 -0.17 11.59 -8.65
N CYS A 191 0.17 10.30 -8.79
CA CYS A 191 0.79 9.75 -10.00
C CYS A 191 -0.19 9.63 -11.18
N VAL A 192 -1.50 9.60 -10.92
CA VAL A 192 -2.54 9.46 -11.97
C VAL A 192 -3.31 10.76 -12.23
N HIS A 193 -3.04 11.79 -11.42
CA HIS A 193 -3.62 13.13 -11.56
C HIS A 193 -2.83 13.96 -12.57
#